data_401eb1c6dec9749a56c5249021992000
#
_entry.id   401eb1c6dec9749a56c5249021992000
#
_cell.length_a   1.000
_cell.length_b   1.000
_cell.length_c   1.000
_cell.angle_alpha   90.00
_cell.angle_beta   90.00
_cell.angle_gamma   90.00
#
_symmetry.space_group_name_H-M   'P 1'
#
loop_
_entity.id
_entity.type
_entity.pdbx_description
1 polymer ?
#
loop_
_entity_poly.entity_id
_entity_poly.type
_entity_poly.pdbx_seq_one_letter_code
_entity_poly.pdbx_strand_id
1 'polypeptide(L)'
;MIVSVGRMMRKGGGGLIWPKGLKESIKAIYDPKKQGMTNYDVIESYVTDFTTWRTADKNYVGLTIRSSSYSISFNKVSNHVIMWKPNYLFNEEGQVKLQVSGITNNISIIIKHGTQEFPIVNGVNTFSFTQEENKSLSFVCKNVFQDTNITITQLPTSILKDFSGNGNHAYLYGGKGKLNSGMGLYKVDFTSWRKSSVQTEVKPDVVKVTPNTSDYLFIQYAHSVEIPSYKIKVIGLGDNVLKYQYATENGRKEINIVEGENELPTSIKVSNDYQIGYRLTPGTSVFTITQIPDYPDQLCYDGGMCAVAYEFPILTDYTIIADRTWFNIRDISCFIGKRNRSGDNLGAFEFEFRANKTFSFGGNNDIIFADNNIVYQTKNSYNGAEIKSGSLDDTDVLIIGAAQRNVDDRGQDPYIGCHGKIIISDRSFTEDEITWLKDNLFRK
;
A
#
# COMPACT_ATOMS: atom_id res chain seq x y z
N MET A 1 -12.92 -19.07 -42.67
CA MET A 1 -11.58 -19.71 -42.55
C MET A 1 -11.09 -19.44 -41.13
N ILE A 2 -11.31 -20.37 -40.20
CA ILE A 2 -10.95 -20.21 -38.81
C ILE A 2 -9.47 -20.57 -38.69
N VAL A 3 -8.62 -19.58 -38.48
CA VAL A 3 -7.21 -19.81 -38.19
C VAL A 3 -7.10 -20.10 -36.69
N SER A 4 -6.96 -21.38 -36.36
CA SER A 4 -6.64 -21.83 -35.02
C SER A 4 -5.25 -21.33 -34.65
N VAL A 5 -5.18 -20.38 -33.71
CA VAL A 5 -3.92 -19.97 -33.11
C VAL A 5 -3.43 -21.11 -32.22
N GLY A 6 -2.43 -21.84 -32.73
CA GLY A 6 -1.85 -22.98 -32.05
C GLY A 6 -1.27 -22.60 -30.69
N ARG A 7 -1.57 -23.42 -29.69
CA ARG A 7 -0.90 -23.45 -28.38
C ARG A 7 0.61 -23.47 -28.58
N MET A 8 1.30 -22.35 -28.33
CA MET A 8 2.75 -22.38 -28.24
C MET A 8 3.18 -23.10 -26.96
N MET A 9 3.78 -24.24 -27.14
CA MET A 9 4.37 -25.05 -26.06
C MET A 9 5.50 -24.26 -25.38
N ARG A 10 5.46 -24.20 -24.04
CA ARG A 10 6.60 -23.79 -23.22
C ARG A 10 7.77 -24.77 -23.47
N LYS A 11 8.79 -24.34 -24.18
CA LYS A 11 10.12 -24.96 -24.14
C LYS A 11 10.97 -24.23 -23.11
N GLY A 12 11.67 -25.00 -22.29
CA GLY A 12 12.46 -24.50 -21.17
C GLY A 12 13.45 -23.40 -21.58
N GLY A 13 13.59 -22.38 -20.73
CA GLY A 13 14.64 -21.36 -20.80
C GLY A 13 14.34 -20.11 -21.64
N GLY A 14 13.25 -20.06 -22.39
CA GLY A 14 12.87 -18.90 -23.19
C GLY A 14 12.03 -17.89 -22.38
N GLY A 15 12.45 -16.63 -22.32
CA GLY A 15 11.65 -15.55 -21.78
C GLY A 15 10.29 -15.43 -22.49
N LEU A 16 9.31 -14.81 -21.85
CA LEU A 16 7.98 -14.57 -22.40
C LEU A 16 8.08 -13.81 -23.72
N ILE A 17 7.50 -14.35 -24.79
CA ILE A 17 7.45 -13.68 -26.10
C ILE A 17 6.24 -12.75 -26.10
N TRP A 18 6.48 -11.46 -26.09
CA TRP A 18 5.47 -10.42 -26.13
C TRP A 18 4.93 -10.19 -27.54
N PRO A 19 3.65 -9.92 -27.72
CA PRO A 19 3.13 -9.36 -28.97
C PRO A 19 3.88 -8.07 -29.31
N LYS A 20 4.06 -7.80 -30.61
CA LYS A 20 4.78 -6.64 -31.10
C LYS A 20 4.12 -5.34 -30.62
N GLY A 21 4.91 -4.45 -30.01
CA GLY A 21 4.46 -3.13 -29.53
C GLY A 21 3.66 -3.16 -28.23
N LEU A 22 3.34 -4.34 -27.70
CA LEU A 22 2.54 -4.44 -26.46
C LEU A 22 3.38 -4.03 -25.24
N LYS A 23 4.59 -4.57 -25.13
CA LYS A 23 5.48 -4.30 -24.01
C LYS A 23 5.90 -2.83 -23.92
N GLU A 24 6.18 -2.21 -25.05
CA GLU A 24 6.66 -0.84 -25.18
C GLU A 24 5.60 0.19 -24.73
N SER A 25 4.31 -0.16 -24.87
CA SER A 25 3.21 0.70 -24.44
C SER A 25 2.91 0.61 -22.93
N ILE A 26 3.48 -0.36 -22.23
CA ILE A 26 3.24 -0.51 -20.78
C ILE A 26 4.05 0.54 -20.03
N LYS A 27 3.37 1.32 -19.19
CA LYS A 27 3.97 2.37 -18.35
C LYS A 27 4.22 1.91 -16.92
N ALA A 28 3.38 1.01 -16.40
CA ALA A 28 3.64 0.42 -15.09
C ALA A 28 3.13 -1.03 -15.00
N ILE A 29 3.84 -1.84 -14.22
CA ILE A 29 3.42 -3.16 -13.75
C ILE A 29 3.65 -3.21 -12.25
N TYR A 30 2.59 -3.21 -11.48
CA TYR A 30 2.65 -3.43 -10.02
C TYR A 30 2.26 -4.88 -9.71
N ASP A 31 3.07 -5.56 -8.93
CA ASP A 31 2.84 -6.96 -8.58
C ASP A 31 3.39 -7.24 -7.16
N PRO A 32 2.54 -7.11 -6.12
CA PRO A 32 2.95 -7.34 -4.74
C PRO A 32 3.55 -8.72 -4.50
N LYS A 33 2.99 -9.77 -5.14
CA LYS A 33 3.49 -11.14 -5.07
C LYS A 33 4.90 -11.26 -5.65
N LYS A 34 5.12 -10.72 -6.86
CA LYS A 34 6.43 -10.74 -7.50
C LYS A 34 7.46 -9.94 -6.71
N GLN A 35 7.03 -8.87 -6.05
CA GLN A 35 7.89 -8.08 -5.16
C GLN A 35 8.26 -8.85 -3.90
N GLY A 36 7.50 -9.88 -3.52
CA GLY A 36 7.67 -10.61 -2.26
C GLY A 36 7.31 -9.75 -1.05
N MET A 37 6.31 -8.87 -1.20
CA MET A 37 5.90 -7.96 -0.13
C MET A 37 5.37 -8.72 1.09
N THR A 38 5.67 -8.18 2.27
CA THR A 38 5.14 -8.62 3.56
C THR A 38 4.29 -7.53 4.18
N ASN A 39 3.59 -7.83 5.27
CA ASN A 39 2.84 -6.81 6.03
C ASN A 39 3.72 -5.68 6.58
N TYR A 40 5.01 -5.93 6.74
CA TYR A 40 5.95 -4.94 7.27
C TYR A 40 6.45 -3.98 6.19
N ASP A 41 6.49 -4.43 4.93
CA ASP A 41 6.90 -3.59 3.79
C ASP A 41 5.88 -2.50 3.45
N VAL A 42 4.65 -2.62 3.97
CA VAL A 42 3.57 -1.64 3.75
C VAL A 42 3.42 -0.62 4.88
N ILE A 43 4.23 -0.73 5.93
CA ILE A 43 4.17 0.24 7.03
C ILE A 43 4.72 1.57 6.55
N GLU A 44 3.90 2.62 6.67
CA GLU A 44 4.34 3.98 6.37
C GLU A 44 5.46 4.37 7.33
N SER A 45 6.62 4.65 6.77
CA SER A 45 7.82 5.03 7.53
C SER A 45 8.64 6.04 6.75
N TYR A 46 9.43 6.82 7.47
CA TYR A 46 10.23 7.91 6.93
C TYR A 46 11.66 7.82 7.45
N VAL A 47 12.60 8.29 6.63
CA VAL A 47 14.03 8.27 6.99
C VAL A 47 14.30 9.17 8.19
N THR A 48 13.57 10.29 8.33
CA THR A 48 13.76 11.22 9.44
C THR A 48 12.45 11.91 9.83
N ASP A 49 12.41 12.49 11.00
CA ASP A 49 11.32 13.33 11.50
C ASP A 49 11.77 14.79 11.53
N PHE A 50 11.24 15.61 10.61
CA PHE A 50 11.58 17.01 10.50
C PHE A 50 11.22 17.84 11.74
N THR A 51 10.28 17.40 12.57
CA THR A 51 9.93 18.09 13.82
C THR A 51 11.09 18.08 14.83
N THR A 52 12.03 17.15 14.66
CA THR A 52 13.22 17.01 15.50
C THR A 52 14.43 17.79 15.01
N TRP A 53 14.30 18.48 13.87
CA TRP A 53 15.39 19.27 13.30
C TRP A 53 15.47 20.64 13.94
N ARG A 54 16.66 21.18 14.00
CA ARG A 54 16.88 22.58 14.37
C ARG A 54 16.56 23.49 13.20
N THR A 55 16.00 24.64 13.49
CA THR A 55 15.59 25.63 12.48
C THR A 55 16.40 26.92 12.63
N ALA A 56 16.55 27.64 11.52
CA ALA A 56 17.11 28.98 11.54
C ALA A 56 16.21 29.97 12.30
N ASP A 57 16.77 31.14 12.63
CA ASP A 57 16.03 32.23 13.26
C ASP A 57 14.82 32.66 12.40
N LYS A 58 13.68 32.91 13.04
CA LYS A 58 12.44 33.35 12.40
C LYS A 58 12.59 34.67 11.59
N ASN A 59 13.62 35.44 11.85
CA ASN A 59 13.94 36.64 11.06
C ASN A 59 14.44 36.32 9.65
N TYR A 60 14.96 35.11 9.44
CA TYR A 60 15.53 34.66 8.18
C TYR A 60 14.62 33.68 7.43
N VAL A 61 13.76 32.96 8.14
CA VAL A 61 12.93 31.89 7.56
C VAL A 61 11.56 31.87 8.21
N GLY A 62 10.51 31.99 7.40
CA GLY A 62 9.15 31.67 7.84
C GLY A 62 8.90 30.18 7.59
N LEU A 63 8.86 29.38 8.65
CA LEU A 63 8.70 27.92 8.55
C LEU A 63 7.34 27.46 9.09
N THR A 64 6.73 26.53 8.35
CA THR A 64 5.63 25.70 8.85
C THR A 64 6.05 24.24 8.73
N ILE A 65 6.19 23.54 9.85
CA ILE A 65 6.53 22.13 9.90
C ILE A 65 5.26 21.36 10.26
N ARG A 66 4.87 20.40 9.43
CA ARG A 66 3.75 19.50 9.67
C ARG A 66 4.26 18.13 10.06
N SER A 67 3.96 17.69 11.27
CA SER A 67 4.37 16.38 11.78
C SER A 67 3.70 15.22 11.06
N SER A 68 2.45 15.39 10.62
CA SER A 68 1.68 14.34 9.95
C SER A 68 2.18 13.97 8.55
N SER A 69 2.91 14.88 7.90
CA SER A 69 3.39 14.69 6.52
C SER A 69 4.89 14.82 6.39
N TYR A 70 5.61 14.99 7.49
CA TYR A 70 7.05 15.30 7.45
C TYR A 70 7.39 16.32 6.38
N SER A 71 6.54 17.36 6.25
CA SER A 71 6.67 18.44 5.29
C SER A 71 7.11 19.70 6.00
N ILE A 72 7.89 20.48 5.28
CA ILE A 72 8.27 21.85 5.67
C ILE A 72 7.82 22.79 4.58
N SER A 73 7.28 23.94 4.98
CA SER A 73 6.98 25.03 4.07
C SER A 73 7.67 26.29 4.60
N PHE A 74 8.26 27.07 3.72
CA PHE A 74 8.84 28.37 4.05
C PHE A 74 8.40 29.43 3.07
N ASN A 75 8.06 30.59 3.62
CA ASN A 75 7.56 31.75 2.87
C ASN A 75 8.55 32.93 2.86
N LYS A 76 9.65 32.83 3.58
CA LYS A 76 10.74 33.79 3.59
C LYS A 76 12.05 33.04 3.69
N VAL A 77 12.94 33.26 2.75
CA VAL A 77 14.23 32.55 2.66
C VAL A 77 15.36 33.55 2.54
N SER A 78 16.43 33.34 3.28
CA SER A 78 17.67 34.10 3.17
C SER A 78 18.84 33.19 2.81
N ASN A 79 19.98 33.75 2.42
CA ASN A 79 21.19 32.99 2.14
C ASN A 79 21.75 32.35 3.43
N HIS A 80 21.12 31.24 3.84
CA HIS A 80 21.36 30.65 5.16
C HIS A 80 21.01 29.16 5.19
N VAL A 81 21.51 28.45 6.21
CA VAL A 81 20.98 27.15 6.60
C VAL A 81 19.56 27.32 7.10
N ILE A 82 18.60 26.66 6.43
CA ILE A 82 17.18 26.78 6.73
C ILE A 82 16.82 25.94 7.94
N MET A 83 17.21 24.67 7.88
CA MET A 83 17.06 23.74 8.99
C MET A 83 18.08 22.61 8.87
N TRP A 84 18.40 21.98 9.99
CA TRP A 84 19.41 20.92 10.05
C TRP A 84 19.18 19.95 11.21
N LYS A 85 19.62 18.70 10.99
CA LYS A 85 19.73 17.68 12.02
C LYS A 85 21.21 17.45 12.31
N PRO A 86 21.72 17.82 13.51
CA PRO A 86 23.10 17.55 13.88
C PRO A 86 23.35 16.04 14.04
N ASN A 87 24.57 15.61 13.76
CA ASN A 87 25.02 14.23 13.91
C ASN A 87 24.08 13.23 13.24
N TYR A 88 23.69 13.53 11.98
CA TYR A 88 22.73 12.73 11.26
C TYR A 88 23.33 11.37 10.86
N LEU A 89 22.59 10.30 11.15
CA LEU A 89 22.95 8.96 10.75
C LEU A 89 21.94 8.47 9.70
N PHE A 90 22.45 8.07 8.56
CA PHE A 90 21.64 7.46 7.51
C PHE A 90 21.32 6.00 7.86
N ASN A 91 20.22 5.49 7.30
CA ASN A 91 19.96 4.06 7.22
C ASN A 91 21.00 3.39 6.29
N GLU A 92 20.94 2.06 6.20
CA GLU A 92 21.86 1.27 5.36
C GLU A 92 21.91 1.70 3.89
N GLU A 93 20.82 2.26 3.35
CA GLU A 93 20.75 2.71 1.96
C GLU A 93 21.36 4.12 1.74
N GLY A 94 21.52 4.92 2.80
CA GLY A 94 22.04 6.29 2.70
C GLY A 94 21.18 7.24 1.87
N GLN A 95 19.91 6.88 1.59
CA GLN A 95 19.06 7.63 0.68
C GLN A 95 18.07 8.55 1.41
N VAL A 96 17.86 9.73 0.84
CA VAL A 96 16.78 10.66 1.20
C VAL A 96 15.96 10.95 -0.05
N LYS A 97 14.64 10.74 0.03
CA LYS A 97 13.71 10.99 -1.07
C LYS A 97 12.70 12.07 -0.69
N LEU A 98 12.58 13.06 -1.54
CA LEU A 98 11.78 14.26 -1.30
C LEU A 98 10.88 14.57 -2.49
N GLN A 99 9.63 14.94 -2.22
CA GLN A 99 8.77 15.65 -3.17
C GLN A 99 8.84 17.14 -2.86
N VAL A 100 9.17 17.94 -3.87
CA VAL A 100 9.38 19.39 -3.70
C VAL A 100 8.51 20.16 -4.67
N SER A 101 7.96 21.27 -4.21
CA SER A 101 7.19 22.22 -5.01
C SER A 101 7.45 23.66 -4.61
N GLY A 102 7.21 24.59 -5.52
CA GLY A 102 7.31 26.03 -5.28
C GLY A 102 8.70 26.65 -5.52
N ILE A 103 9.69 25.88 -6.00
CA ILE A 103 10.98 26.43 -6.40
C ILE A 103 10.80 27.18 -7.73
N THR A 104 11.15 28.46 -7.74
CA THR A 104 11.17 29.32 -8.93
C THR A 104 12.61 29.48 -9.46
N ASN A 105 12.77 29.94 -10.70
CA ASN A 105 14.07 30.07 -11.39
C ASN A 105 15.14 30.89 -10.62
N ASN A 106 14.71 31.68 -9.65
CA ASN A 106 15.61 32.52 -8.87
C ASN A 106 16.01 31.90 -7.53
N ILE A 107 15.48 30.74 -7.15
CA ILE A 107 15.73 30.09 -5.87
C ILE A 107 16.66 28.92 -6.05
N SER A 108 17.72 28.89 -5.26
CA SER A 108 18.61 27.74 -5.19
C SER A 108 18.66 27.20 -3.78
N ILE A 109 18.11 25.99 -3.62
CA ILE A 109 18.19 25.23 -2.38
C ILE A 109 19.03 23.99 -2.62
N ILE A 110 19.87 23.67 -1.66
CA ILE A 110 20.63 22.43 -1.65
C ILE A 110 20.32 21.62 -0.39
N ILE A 111 20.47 20.32 -0.50
CA ILE A 111 20.62 19.42 0.65
C ILE A 111 22.09 19.09 0.81
N LYS A 112 22.60 19.15 2.04
CA LYS A 112 24.02 19.03 2.35
C LYS A 112 24.27 18.08 3.52
N HIS A 113 25.26 17.20 3.38
CA HIS A 113 25.83 16.40 4.46
C HIS A 113 27.36 16.40 4.38
N GLY A 114 28.01 16.99 5.38
CA GLY A 114 29.47 17.16 5.36
C GLY A 114 29.93 17.95 4.14
N THR A 115 30.74 17.32 3.29
CA THR A 115 31.24 17.89 2.03
C THR A 115 30.30 17.65 0.85
N GLN A 116 29.33 16.78 0.98
CA GLN A 116 28.39 16.40 -0.10
C GLN A 116 27.25 17.40 -0.17
N GLU A 117 27.05 17.99 -1.36
CA GLU A 117 25.99 18.96 -1.63
C GLU A 117 25.24 18.58 -2.91
N PHE A 118 23.92 18.58 -2.85
CA PHE A 118 23.06 18.28 -4.00
C PHE A 118 22.00 19.37 -4.17
N PRO A 119 21.79 19.86 -5.42
CA PRO A 119 20.72 20.80 -5.68
C PRO A 119 19.35 20.12 -5.53
N ILE A 120 18.40 20.87 -4.99
CA ILE A 120 16.99 20.46 -4.90
C ILE A 120 16.23 21.14 -6.03
N VAL A 121 15.40 20.38 -6.73
CA VAL A 121 14.53 20.86 -7.81
C VAL A 121 13.06 20.53 -7.53
N ASN A 122 12.13 21.16 -8.24
CA ASN A 122 10.72 20.76 -8.18
C ASN A 122 10.55 19.31 -8.66
N GLY A 123 9.60 18.59 -8.08
CA GLY A 123 9.35 17.19 -8.39
C GLY A 123 9.99 16.25 -7.38
N VAL A 124 10.20 14.99 -7.79
CA VAL A 124 10.82 13.95 -6.95
C VAL A 124 12.34 14.09 -6.99
N ASN A 125 12.94 14.16 -5.83
CA ASN A 125 14.38 14.21 -5.64
C ASN A 125 14.83 12.98 -4.88
N THR A 126 15.89 12.30 -5.36
CA THR A 126 16.53 11.19 -4.65
C THR A 126 18.01 11.52 -4.48
N PHE A 127 18.46 11.56 -3.23
CA PHE A 127 19.83 11.86 -2.86
C PHE A 127 20.44 10.65 -2.19
N SER A 128 21.63 10.25 -2.62
CA SER A 128 22.43 9.21 -1.98
C SER A 128 23.64 9.83 -1.30
N PHE A 129 23.75 9.63 -0.01
CA PHE A 129 24.83 10.17 0.81
C PHE A 129 25.73 9.05 1.32
N THR A 130 27.03 9.33 1.33
CA THR A 130 27.97 8.53 2.12
C THR A 130 28.01 9.09 3.54
N GLN A 131 27.94 8.23 4.55
CA GLN A 131 27.99 8.64 5.94
C GLN A 131 29.30 9.35 6.24
N GLU A 132 29.21 10.56 6.79
CA GLU A 132 30.33 11.28 7.39
C GLU A 132 30.05 11.45 8.90
N GLU A 133 31.00 11.05 9.74
CA GLU A 133 30.84 11.10 11.19
C GLU A 133 30.68 12.54 11.70
N ASN A 134 29.79 12.71 12.66
CA ASN A 134 29.53 13.99 13.33
C ASN A 134 29.10 15.13 12.41
N LYS A 135 28.63 14.83 11.19
CA LYS A 135 28.10 15.83 10.25
C LYS A 135 26.60 15.96 10.36
N SER A 136 26.12 17.16 10.04
CA SER A 136 24.70 17.47 9.98
C SER A 136 24.16 17.15 8.58
N LEU A 137 22.90 16.72 8.50
CA LEU A 137 22.10 16.84 7.28
C LEU A 137 21.36 18.17 7.33
N SER A 138 21.46 18.99 6.29
CA SER A 138 20.92 20.35 6.29
C SER A 138 20.29 20.76 4.95
N PHE A 139 19.26 21.57 5.01
CA PHE A 139 18.76 22.34 3.87
C PHE A 139 19.39 23.73 3.90
N VAL A 140 19.97 24.15 2.79
CA VAL A 140 20.66 25.44 2.66
C VAL A 140 20.11 26.20 1.48
N CYS A 141 19.66 27.42 1.69
CA CYS A 141 19.35 28.35 0.63
C CYS A 141 20.62 29.09 0.20
N LYS A 142 20.90 29.14 -1.09
CA LYS A 142 22.08 29.84 -1.64
C LYS A 142 21.77 31.28 -2.05
N ASN A 143 20.50 31.66 -2.18
CA ASN A 143 20.08 33.00 -2.61
C ASN A 143 19.04 33.58 -1.63
N VAL A 144 18.82 34.90 -1.70
CA VAL A 144 17.84 35.60 -0.85
C VAL A 144 16.54 35.80 -1.62
N PHE A 145 15.40 35.40 -1.04
CA PHE A 145 14.07 35.63 -1.61
C PHE A 145 13.06 35.99 -0.54
N GLN A 146 12.12 36.83 -0.92
CA GLN A 146 10.93 37.13 -0.15
C GLN A 146 9.70 36.59 -0.89
N ASP A 147 8.66 36.30 -0.13
CA ASP A 147 7.33 35.93 -0.63
C ASP A 147 7.24 34.66 -1.49
N THR A 148 8.11 33.70 -1.22
CA THR A 148 8.07 32.41 -1.88
C THR A 148 7.61 31.32 -0.93
N ASN A 149 6.65 30.52 -1.37
CA ASN A 149 6.18 29.36 -0.63
C ASN A 149 6.74 28.07 -1.27
N ILE A 150 7.71 27.47 -0.59
CA ILE A 150 8.33 26.22 -1.00
C ILE A 150 7.92 25.14 -0.02
N THR A 151 7.49 24.01 -0.55
CA THR A 151 7.14 22.86 0.25
C THR A 151 8.07 21.71 -0.09
N ILE A 152 8.70 21.13 0.95
CA ILE A 152 9.50 19.92 0.88
C ILE A 152 8.79 18.86 1.71
N THR A 153 8.40 17.77 1.08
CA THR A 153 7.75 16.62 1.73
C THR A 153 8.65 15.41 1.59
N GLN A 154 8.93 14.73 2.69
CA GLN A 154 9.64 13.46 2.64
C GLN A 154 8.74 12.36 2.10
N LEU A 155 9.26 11.56 1.18
CA LEU A 155 8.53 10.40 0.67
C LEU A 155 8.68 9.20 1.62
N PRO A 156 7.65 8.35 1.77
CA PRO A 156 7.76 7.12 2.54
C PRO A 156 8.86 6.21 2.00
N THR A 157 9.46 5.42 2.88
CA THR A 157 10.42 4.38 2.47
C THR A 157 9.74 3.16 1.86
N SER A 158 8.50 2.92 2.24
CA SER A 158 7.69 1.81 1.70
C SER A 158 7.22 2.11 0.29
N ILE A 159 7.47 1.21 -0.64
CA ILE A 159 7.10 1.36 -2.06
C ILE A 159 6.43 0.11 -2.62
N LEU A 160 5.53 0.31 -3.55
CA LEU A 160 5.04 -0.69 -4.49
C LEU A 160 5.86 -0.54 -5.78
N LYS A 161 6.70 -1.54 -6.09
CA LYS A 161 7.66 -1.47 -7.21
C LYS A 161 6.96 -1.59 -8.56
N ASP A 162 7.39 -0.75 -9.50
CA ASP A 162 7.08 -0.90 -10.91
C ASP A 162 8.06 -1.90 -11.56
N PHE A 163 7.51 -2.93 -12.18
CA PHE A 163 8.25 -3.97 -12.90
C PHE A 163 8.23 -3.80 -14.42
N SER A 164 7.71 -2.69 -14.93
CA SER A 164 7.75 -2.38 -16.37
C SER A 164 9.16 -2.00 -16.85
N GLY A 165 9.98 -1.48 -15.97
CA GLY A 165 11.30 -0.91 -16.25
C GLY A 165 11.29 0.60 -16.43
N ASN A 166 10.12 1.27 -16.33
CA ASN A 166 10.01 2.74 -16.48
C ASN A 166 10.29 3.51 -15.18
N GLY A 167 10.38 2.82 -14.04
CA GLY A 167 10.68 3.44 -12.75
C GLY A 167 9.52 4.15 -12.07
N ASN A 168 8.29 3.94 -12.51
CA ASN A 168 7.05 4.53 -11.97
C ASN A 168 6.64 3.86 -10.63
N HIS A 169 7.55 3.82 -9.66
CA HIS A 169 7.28 3.24 -8.35
C HIS A 169 6.24 4.06 -7.60
N ALA A 170 5.35 3.38 -6.85
CA ALA A 170 4.34 4.05 -6.05
C ALA A 170 4.72 4.00 -4.55
N TYR A 171 4.69 5.15 -3.88
CA TYR A 171 4.97 5.31 -2.46
C TYR A 171 3.74 4.98 -1.64
N LEU A 172 3.90 4.16 -0.59
CA LEU A 172 2.81 3.68 0.23
C LEU A 172 2.57 4.61 1.41
N TYR A 173 1.37 5.18 1.49
CA TYR A 173 0.91 6.06 2.55
C TYR A 173 -0.20 5.40 3.36
N GLY A 174 -0.26 5.67 4.65
CA GLY A 174 -1.31 5.19 5.56
C GLY A 174 -1.21 3.71 5.92
N GLY A 175 -0.21 2.99 5.43
CA GLY A 175 0.01 1.59 5.75
C GLY A 175 0.41 1.40 7.22
N LYS A 176 -0.25 0.46 7.89
CA LYS A 176 -0.06 0.20 9.34
C LYS A 176 0.46 -1.20 9.64
N GLY A 177 0.67 -2.04 8.62
CA GLY A 177 1.02 -3.45 8.81
C GLY A 177 0.00 -4.22 9.65
N LYS A 178 -1.28 -3.84 9.57
CA LYS A 178 -2.39 -4.39 10.35
C LYS A 178 -3.39 -5.08 9.44
N LEU A 179 -4.36 -5.71 10.07
CA LEU A 179 -5.57 -6.20 9.41
C LEU A 179 -6.11 -5.19 8.39
N ASN A 180 -6.30 -5.64 7.16
CA ASN A 180 -6.88 -4.89 6.04
C ASN A 180 -6.02 -3.70 5.53
N SER A 181 -4.79 -3.56 5.99
CA SER A 181 -3.85 -2.51 5.59
C SER A 181 -2.47 -3.13 5.42
N GLY A 182 -2.29 -4.01 4.44
CA GLY A 182 -1.06 -4.75 4.18
C GLY A 182 -1.27 -5.97 3.30
N MET A 183 -0.34 -6.91 3.32
CA MET A 183 -0.43 -8.13 2.52
C MET A 183 -1.44 -9.11 3.12
N GLY A 184 -2.45 -9.44 2.32
CA GLY A 184 -3.51 -10.37 2.70
C GLY A 184 -4.57 -9.80 3.65
N LEU A 185 -5.73 -10.45 3.68
CA LEU A 185 -6.86 -10.09 4.54
C LEU A 185 -6.90 -11.02 5.74
N TYR A 186 -6.65 -10.50 6.92
CA TYR A 186 -6.70 -11.24 8.18
C TYR A 186 -8.06 -11.06 8.87
N LYS A 187 -8.53 -12.07 9.58
CA LYS A 187 -9.83 -12.08 10.26
C LYS A 187 -9.72 -11.66 11.72
N VAL A 188 -8.59 -11.92 12.36
CA VAL A 188 -8.37 -11.61 13.76
C VAL A 188 -7.04 -10.89 13.96
N ASP A 189 -7.01 -9.98 14.91
CA ASP A 189 -5.80 -9.33 15.39
C ASP A 189 -5.41 -9.93 16.74
N PHE A 190 -4.40 -10.79 16.78
CA PHE A 190 -3.95 -11.43 17.99
C PHE A 190 -3.47 -10.44 19.06
N THR A 191 -3.08 -9.22 18.69
CA THR A 191 -2.66 -8.20 19.67
C THR A 191 -3.81 -7.67 20.49
N SER A 192 -5.05 -7.79 20.00
CA SER A 192 -6.28 -7.38 20.70
C SER A 192 -6.76 -8.40 21.74
N TRP A 193 -6.21 -9.61 21.71
CA TRP A 193 -6.65 -10.69 22.61
C TRP A 193 -5.93 -10.62 23.97
N ARG A 194 -6.64 -11.00 25.01
CA ARG A 194 -6.07 -11.11 26.35
C ARG A 194 -5.07 -12.28 26.38
N LYS A 195 -3.85 -12.00 26.80
CA LYS A 195 -2.78 -12.99 26.99
C LYS A 195 -2.84 -13.57 28.40
N SER A 196 -2.52 -14.84 28.50
CA SER A 196 -2.21 -15.47 29.79
C SER A 196 -0.75 -15.17 30.23
N SER A 197 -0.32 -15.77 31.33
CA SER A 197 1.05 -15.68 31.82
C SER A 197 2.11 -16.42 30.98
N VAL A 198 1.73 -17.03 29.87
CA VAL A 198 2.62 -17.72 28.93
C VAL A 198 3.53 -16.69 28.26
N GLN A 199 4.80 -16.98 28.15
CA GLN A 199 5.74 -16.14 27.39
C GLN A 199 5.41 -16.23 25.90
N THR A 200 4.89 -15.15 25.34
CA THR A 200 4.49 -15.08 23.94
C THR A 200 5.00 -13.80 23.31
N GLU A 201 5.60 -13.95 22.15
CA GLU A 201 5.80 -12.83 21.22
C GLU A 201 4.54 -12.76 20.33
N VAL A 202 3.85 -11.62 20.35
CA VAL A 202 2.58 -11.44 19.65
C VAL A 202 2.70 -10.30 18.65
N LYS A 203 2.41 -10.64 17.40
CA LYS A 203 2.15 -9.72 16.29
C LYS A 203 0.69 -9.86 15.85
N PRO A 204 0.13 -8.96 15.05
CA PRO A 204 -1.26 -9.04 14.64
C PRO A 204 -1.67 -10.39 14.02
N ASP A 205 -0.78 -11.02 13.29
CA ASP A 205 -0.99 -12.24 12.50
C ASP A 205 -0.22 -13.46 13.00
N VAL A 206 0.73 -13.26 13.93
CA VAL A 206 1.65 -14.33 14.39
C VAL A 206 1.79 -14.31 15.89
N VAL A 207 1.82 -15.51 16.44
CA VAL A 207 2.09 -15.76 17.86
C VAL A 207 3.16 -16.82 17.99
N LYS A 208 4.27 -16.48 18.65
CA LYS A 208 5.28 -17.45 19.06
C LYS A 208 5.11 -17.75 20.53
N VAL A 209 5.01 -19.01 20.87
CA VAL A 209 4.69 -19.51 22.20
C VAL A 209 5.87 -20.26 22.77
N THR A 210 6.33 -19.82 23.96
CA THR A 210 7.23 -20.60 24.81
C THR A 210 6.38 -21.17 25.95
N PRO A 211 6.12 -22.48 25.99
CA PRO A 211 5.23 -23.08 26.98
C PRO A 211 5.70 -22.87 28.42
N ASN A 212 4.76 -22.69 29.30
CA ASN A 212 4.95 -22.74 30.75
C ASN A 212 3.76 -23.47 31.38
N THR A 213 3.51 -23.31 32.67
CA THR A 213 2.44 -24.00 33.42
C THR A 213 1.03 -23.47 33.18
N SER A 214 0.79 -22.65 32.18
CA SER A 214 -0.50 -22.00 31.95
C SER A 214 -1.42 -22.79 31.01
N ASP A 215 -2.68 -22.90 31.36
CA ASP A 215 -3.74 -23.58 30.59
C ASP A 215 -4.25 -22.75 29.38
N TYR A 216 -4.13 -21.43 29.43
CA TYR A 216 -4.66 -20.55 28.39
C TYR A 216 -3.54 -19.75 27.71
N LEU A 217 -3.58 -19.67 26.40
CA LEU A 217 -2.69 -18.82 25.58
C LEU A 217 -3.29 -17.46 25.31
N PHE A 218 -4.39 -17.49 24.60
CA PHE A 218 -5.14 -16.31 24.17
C PHE A 218 -6.60 -16.54 24.36
N ILE A 219 -7.26 -15.55 24.93
CA ILE A 219 -8.69 -15.57 25.12
C ILE A 219 -9.33 -14.27 24.69
N GLN A 220 -10.53 -14.41 24.15
CA GLN A 220 -11.47 -13.34 23.90
C GLN A 220 -12.81 -13.72 24.52
N TYR A 221 -13.56 -12.73 25.01
CA TYR A 221 -14.88 -13.01 25.56
C TYR A 221 -15.93 -13.05 24.46
N ALA A 222 -16.62 -14.16 24.31
CA ALA A 222 -17.61 -14.41 23.27
C ALA A 222 -18.75 -13.40 23.23
N HIS A 223 -19.15 -12.87 24.41
CA HIS A 223 -20.24 -11.89 24.51
C HIS A 223 -19.88 -10.54 23.88
N SER A 224 -18.61 -10.23 23.68
CA SER A 224 -18.16 -8.92 23.15
C SER A 224 -18.01 -8.88 21.64
N VAL A 225 -17.72 -10.03 21.01
CA VAL A 225 -17.39 -10.09 19.58
C VAL A 225 -17.84 -11.39 18.92
N GLU A 226 -18.15 -11.31 17.64
CA GLU A 226 -18.20 -12.46 16.75
C GLU A 226 -16.82 -12.63 16.09
N ILE A 227 -16.31 -13.87 16.05
CA ILE A 227 -15.07 -14.22 15.37
C ILE A 227 -15.43 -15.08 14.16
N PRO A 228 -15.23 -14.60 12.92
CA PRO A 228 -15.48 -15.40 11.72
C PRO A 228 -14.56 -16.61 11.68
N SER A 229 -14.89 -17.61 10.87
CA SER A 229 -13.98 -18.72 10.57
C SER A 229 -12.69 -18.19 9.92
N TYR A 230 -11.57 -18.78 10.28
CA TYR A 230 -10.27 -18.42 9.72
C TYR A 230 -9.30 -19.59 9.74
N LYS A 231 -8.21 -19.49 8.98
CA LYS A 231 -7.19 -20.54 8.90
C LYS A 231 -5.93 -20.12 9.64
N ILE A 232 -5.29 -21.10 10.23
CA ILE A 232 -3.98 -20.95 10.86
C ILE A 232 -3.02 -22.03 10.40
N LYS A 233 -1.73 -21.72 10.50
CA LYS A 233 -0.64 -22.68 10.38
C LYS A 233 0.10 -22.75 11.70
N VAL A 234 0.27 -23.96 12.22
CA VAL A 234 1.03 -24.22 13.45
C VAL A 234 2.32 -24.92 13.09
N ILE A 235 3.45 -24.45 13.64
CA ILE A 235 4.79 -25.01 13.39
C ILE A 235 5.50 -25.21 14.73
N GLY A 236 6.02 -26.40 14.95
CA GLY A 236 6.80 -26.74 16.13
C GLY A 236 5.95 -27.14 17.33
N LEU A 237 4.70 -27.60 17.13
CA LEU A 237 3.78 -27.95 18.22
C LEU A 237 4.37 -29.02 19.15
N GLY A 238 5.07 -30.01 18.61
CA GLY A 238 5.80 -31.04 19.35
C GLY A 238 4.92 -31.82 20.33
N ASP A 239 5.30 -31.83 21.61
CA ASP A 239 4.60 -32.52 22.71
C ASP A 239 3.47 -31.71 23.36
N ASN A 240 3.19 -30.51 22.85
CA ASN A 240 2.10 -29.66 23.34
C ASN A 240 0.74 -30.15 22.82
N VAL A 241 -0.31 -30.02 23.64
CA VAL A 241 -1.69 -30.21 23.20
C VAL A 241 -2.39 -28.88 23.13
N LEU A 242 -2.69 -28.45 21.90
CA LEU A 242 -3.34 -27.17 21.61
C LEU A 242 -4.80 -27.40 21.20
N LYS A 243 -5.71 -26.62 21.76
CA LYS A 243 -7.14 -26.62 21.41
C LYS A 243 -7.62 -25.22 21.10
N TYR A 244 -8.61 -25.13 20.22
CA TYR A 244 -9.36 -23.91 20.00
C TYR A 244 -10.76 -24.03 20.57
N GLN A 245 -11.13 -23.09 21.44
CA GLN A 245 -12.48 -22.99 22.05
C GLN A 245 -13.27 -21.91 21.30
N TYR A 246 -14.52 -22.22 20.99
CA TYR A 246 -15.44 -21.32 20.30
C TYR A 246 -16.87 -21.45 20.83
N ALA A 247 -17.66 -20.39 20.65
CA ALA A 247 -19.05 -20.34 21.07
C ALA A 247 -19.99 -20.73 19.92
N THR A 248 -21.01 -21.50 20.24
CA THR A 248 -22.12 -21.85 19.36
C THR A 248 -23.45 -21.58 20.08
N GLU A 249 -24.57 -21.63 19.34
CA GLU A 249 -25.90 -21.54 19.94
C GLU A 249 -26.13 -22.57 21.05
N ASN A 250 -25.50 -23.74 20.95
CA ASN A 250 -25.58 -24.83 21.89
C ASN A 250 -24.49 -24.80 22.97
N GLY A 251 -23.83 -23.68 23.18
CA GLY A 251 -22.79 -23.51 24.18
C GLY A 251 -21.37 -23.55 23.59
N ARG A 252 -20.40 -23.66 24.51
CA ARG A 252 -18.97 -23.69 24.16
C ARG A 252 -18.57 -25.07 23.62
N LYS A 253 -17.78 -25.07 22.53
CA LYS A 253 -17.16 -26.27 21.93
C LYS A 253 -15.65 -26.10 21.82
N GLU A 254 -14.96 -27.22 21.67
CA GLU A 254 -13.51 -27.28 21.48
C GLU A 254 -13.16 -28.15 20.26
N ILE A 255 -12.11 -27.79 19.56
CA ILE A 255 -11.45 -28.63 18.55
C ILE A 255 -9.97 -28.73 18.87
N ASN A 256 -9.37 -29.87 18.54
CA ASN A 256 -7.92 -30.06 18.63
C ASN A 256 -7.24 -29.37 17.45
N ILE A 257 -6.15 -28.69 17.73
CA ILE A 257 -5.27 -28.09 16.74
C ILE A 257 -4.07 -29.00 16.56
N VAL A 258 -3.68 -29.24 15.31
CA VAL A 258 -2.57 -30.13 14.96
C VAL A 258 -1.44 -29.32 14.31
N GLU A 259 -0.28 -29.96 14.20
CA GLU A 259 0.85 -29.44 13.41
C GLU A 259 0.40 -29.19 11.97
N GLY A 260 0.80 -28.06 11.36
CA GLY A 260 0.42 -27.69 10.00
C GLY A 260 -0.82 -26.78 9.95
N GLU A 261 -1.59 -26.88 8.86
CA GLU A 261 -2.75 -26.05 8.61
C GLU A 261 -3.99 -26.55 9.34
N ASN A 262 -4.73 -25.62 9.93
CA ASN A 262 -5.99 -25.87 10.64
C ASN A 262 -7.03 -24.82 10.21
N GLU A 263 -8.26 -25.25 10.01
CA GLU A 263 -9.41 -24.37 9.79
C GLU A 263 -10.23 -24.25 11.08
N LEU A 264 -10.40 -23.00 11.53
CA LEU A 264 -11.08 -22.69 12.78
C LEU A 264 -12.53 -22.26 12.49
N PRO A 265 -13.51 -22.82 13.22
CA PRO A 265 -14.91 -22.48 13.03
C PRO A 265 -15.22 -21.05 13.50
N THR A 266 -16.31 -20.50 12.97
CA THR A 266 -16.90 -19.26 13.48
C THR A 266 -17.27 -19.39 14.94
N SER A 267 -16.92 -18.39 15.76
CA SER A 267 -17.41 -18.22 17.11
C SER A 267 -18.46 -17.11 17.12
N ILE A 268 -19.70 -17.46 17.43
CA ILE A 268 -20.80 -16.49 17.46
C ILE A 268 -20.74 -15.62 18.73
N LYS A 269 -21.34 -14.43 18.65
CA LYS A 269 -21.62 -13.61 19.82
C LYS A 269 -22.76 -14.25 20.65
N VAL A 270 -22.55 -14.42 21.94
CA VAL A 270 -23.54 -15.00 22.87
C VAL A 270 -23.76 -14.10 24.06
N SER A 271 -24.89 -14.30 24.77
CA SER A 271 -25.20 -13.54 25.99
C SER A 271 -24.39 -13.99 27.21
N ASN A 272 -23.80 -15.18 27.16
CA ASN A 272 -23.02 -15.76 28.26
C ASN A 272 -21.55 -15.35 28.16
N ASP A 273 -20.87 -15.25 29.29
CA ASP A 273 -19.47 -14.89 29.40
C ASP A 273 -18.54 -16.09 29.08
N TYR A 274 -18.64 -16.58 27.84
CA TYR A 274 -17.75 -17.65 27.38
C TYR A 274 -16.40 -17.09 26.99
N GLN A 275 -15.34 -17.67 27.53
CA GLN A 275 -13.99 -17.50 27.04
C GLN A 275 -13.82 -18.33 25.78
N ILE A 276 -13.42 -17.69 24.71
CA ILE A 276 -13.06 -18.30 23.42
C ILE A 276 -11.59 -18.06 23.14
N GLY A 277 -10.96 -18.93 22.35
CA GLY A 277 -9.56 -18.78 21.97
C GLY A 277 -8.76 -20.05 22.13
N TYR A 278 -7.46 -19.91 22.34
CA TYR A 278 -6.54 -21.04 22.37
C TYR A 278 -6.28 -21.50 23.81
N ARG A 279 -6.41 -22.80 24.00
CA ARG A 279 -6.11 -23.49 25.25
C ARG A 279 -4.93 -24.42 25.05
N LEU A 280 -3.97 -24.39 25.96
CA LEU A 280 -2.75 -25.16 25.90
C LEU A 280 -2.61 -26.11 27.09
N THR A 281 -2.40 -27.40 26.82
CA THR A 281 -1.74 -28.27 27.78
C THR A 281 -0.27 -28.26 27.45
N PRO A 282 0.58 -27.65 28.29
CA PRO A 282 1.96 -27.36 27.92
C PRO A 282 2.81 -28.62 27.90
N GLY A 283 3.61 -28.75 26.83
CA GLY A 283 4.78 -29.61 26.75
C GLY A 283 6.05 -28.79 26.91
N THR A 284 7.11 -29.12 26.17
CA THR A 284 8.42 -28.46 26.23
C THR A 284 8.77 -27.72 24.93
N SER A 285 8.05 -28.00 23.86
CA SER A 285 8.39 -27.48 22.54
C SER A 285 7.93 -26.05 22.32
N VAL A 286 8.80 -25.18 21.81
CA VAL A 286 8.42 -23.84 21.36
C VAL A 286 7.72 -23.94 20.01
N PHE A 287 6.57 -23.29 19.84
CA PHE A 287 5.81 -23.33 18.61
C PHE A 287 5.30 -21.97 18.17
N THR A 288 4.87 -21.89 16.92
CA THR A 288 4.34 -20.67 16.31
C THR A 288 2.96 -20.95 15.72
N ILE A 289 2.02 -20.03 15.97
CA ILE A 289 0.71 -19.96 15.32
C ILE A 289 0.74 -18.78 14.38
N THR A 290 0.54 -19.01 13.08
CA THR A 290 0.44 -17.96 12.06
C THR A 290 -0.94 -18.00 11.45
N GLN A 291 -1.63 -16.88 11.41
CA GLN A 291 -2.90 -16.77 10.69
C GLN A 291 -2.62 -16.80 9.19
N ILE A 292 -3.34 -17.66 8.46
CA ILE A 292 -3.31 -17.70 6.99
C ILE A 292 -4.34 -16.69 6.49
N PRO A 293 -3.92 -15.62 5.82
CA PRO A 293 -4.86 -14.61 5.34
C PRO A 293 -5.67 -15.10 4.15
N ASP A 294 -6.84 -14.52 3.95
CA ASP A 294 -7.48 -14.52 2.65
C ASP A 294 -6.65 -13.62 1.71
N TYR A 295 -6.59 -13.95 0.43
CA TYR A 295 -5.81 -13.20 -0.56
C TYR A 295 -4.32 -13.01 -0.17
N PRO A 296 -3.55 -14.07 0.12
CA PRO A 296 -2.21 -13.99 0.69
C PRO A 296 -1.19 -13.24 -0.18
N ASP A 297 -1.40 -13.20 -1.49
CA ASP A 297 -0.51 -12.59 -2.48
C ASP A 297 -0.98 -11.20 -2.95
N GLN A 298 -1.99 -10.62 -2.28
CA GLN A 298 -2.60 -9.35 -2.67
C GLN A 298 -2.41 -8.28 -1.60
N LEU A 299 -2.24 -7.05 -2.06
CA LEU A 299 -2.14 -5.87 -1.20
C LEU A 299 -3.54 -5.38 -0.85
N CYS A 300 -3.87 -5.36 0.45
CA CYS A 300 -5.15 -4.96 0.99
C CYS A 300 -5.15 -3.51 1.46
N TYR A 301 -6.24 -2.83 1.20
CA TYR A 301 -6.50 -1.42 1.55
C TYR A 301 -7.67 -1.35 2.52
N ASP A 302 -7.49 -0.67 3.63
CA ASP A 302 -8.50 -0.48 4.69
C ASP A 302 -9.31 0.83 4.55
N GLY A 303 -9.08 1.56 3.48
CA GLY A 303 -9.62 2.89 3.26
C GLY A 303 -8.79 4.03 3.86
N GLY A 304 -7.68 3.72 4.52
CA GLY A 304 -6.71 4.70 5.02
C GLY A 304 -5.36 4.64 4.30
N MET A 305 -5.13 3.58 3.52
CA MET A 305 -3.89 3.38 2.76
C MET A 305 -4.09 3.76 1.29
N CYS A 306 -3.08 4.35 0.67
CA CYS A 306 -2.97 4.52 -0.77
C CYS A 306 -1.52 4.41 -1.23
N ALA A 307 -1.32 4.10 -2.52
CA ALA A 307 -0.02 4.13 -3.17
C ALA A 307 0.01 5.24 -4.21
N VAL A 308 1.05 6.09 -4.20
CA VAL A 308 1.15 7.28 -5.05
C VAL A 308 2.41 7.22 -5.91
N ALA A 309 2.24 7.15 -7.22
CA ALA A 309 3.33 7.33 -8.17
C ALA A 309 3.36 8.78 -8.66
N TYR A 310 4.45 9.47 -8.36
CA TYR A 310 4.71 10.83 -8.84
C TYR A 310 5.42 10.78 -10.18
N GLU A 311 5.31 11.86 -10.95
CA GLU A 311 5.92 11.98 -12.29
C GLU A 311 5.45 10.87 -13.24
N PHE A 312 4.25 10.34 -12.99
CA PHE A 312 3.64 9.33 -13.84
C PHE A 312 3.24 9.94 -15.18
N PRO A 313 3.50 9.28 -16.32
CA PRO A 313 3.22 9.85 -17.63
C PRO A 313 1.79 10.34 -17.77
N ILE A 314 1.62 11.47 -18.46
CA ILE A 314 0.30 11.95 -18.90
C ILE A 314 -0.19 11.01 -20.01
N LEU A 315 -1.38 10.44 -19.81
CA LEU A 315 -1.93 9.47 -20.73
C LEU A 315 -3.05 10.11 -21.57
N THR A 316 -2.84 10.19 -22.89
CA THR A 316 -3.87 10.64 -23.84
C THR A 316 -4.81 9.51 -24.28
N ASP A 317 -4.37 8.28 -24.12
CA ASP A 317 -5.10 7.03 -24.26
C ASP A 317 -4.57 6.06 -23.19
N TYR A 318 -5.31 5.01 -22.85
CA TYR A 318 -4.83 4.08 -21.83
C TYR A 318 -5.57 2.73 -21.83
N THR A 319 -4.92 1.75 -21.23
CA THR A 319 -5.54 0.52 -20.73
C THR A 319 -5.03 0.26 -19.32
N ILE A 320 -5.94 -0.08 -18.42
CA ILE A 320 -5.62 -0.60 -17.08
C ILE A 320 -6.19 -2.02 -17.00
N ILE A 321 -5.37 -2.98 -16.60
CA ILE A 321 -5.79 -4.35 -16.28
C ILE A 321 -5.39 -4.63 -14.85
N ALA A 322 -6.30 -5.10 -14.02
CA ALA A 322 -6.05 -5.35 -12.61
C ALA A 322 -6.74 -6.62 -12.11
N ASP A 323 -6.03 -7.39 -11.29
CA ASP A 323 -6.62 -8.41 -10.42
C ASP A 323 -6.99 -7.72 -9.11
N ARG A 324 -8.29 -7.50 -8.88
CA ARG A 324 -8.80 -6.77 -7.71
C ARG A 324 -10.07 -7.37 -7.15
N THR A 325 -10.31 -7.13 -5.87
CA THR A 325 -11.53 -7.51 -5.18
C THR A 325 -11.97 -6.39 -4.24
N TRP A 326 -13.23 -5.99 -4.32
CA TRP A 326 -13.85 -5.08 -3.36
C TRP A 326 -14.30 -5.83 -2.11
N PHE A 327 -13.96 -5.33 -0.92
CA PHE A 327 -14.52 -5.81 0.34
C PHE A 327 -15.73 -4.97 0.76
N ASN A 328 -15.68 -3.67 0.49
CA ASN A 328 -16.76 -2.75 0.74
C ASN A 328 -16.69 -1.59 -0.26
N ILE A 329 -17.84 -1.21 -0.81
CA ILE A 329 -18.01 -0.03 -1.64
C ILE A 329 -18.83 0.96 -0.81
N ARG A 330 -18.23 2.08 -0.43
CA ARG A 330 -18.90 3.20 0.25
C ARG A 330 -19.71 4.00 -0.77
N ASP A 331 -20.21 5.18 -0.37
CA ASP A 331 -20.98 6.05 -1.28
C ASP A 331 -20.21 6.35 -2.57
N ILE A 332 -18.91 6.61 -2.43
CA ILE A 332 -17.96 6.74 -3.53
C ILE A 332 -16.68 6.03 -3.10
N SER A 333 -16.11 5.22 -3.99
CA SER A 333 -14.87 4.49 -3.74
C SER A 333 -14.09 4.33 -5.02
N CYS A 334 -12.83 4.74 -5.03
CA CYS A 334 -11.96 4.71 -6.20
C CYS A 334 -10.80 3.75 -6.01
N PHE A 335 -10.61 2.83 -6.96
CA PHE A 335 -9.50 1.89 -6.94
C PHE A 335 -8.20 2.49 -7.50
N ILE A 336 -8.28 3.15 -8.65
CA ILE A 336 -7.15 3.87 -9.27
C ILE A 336 -7.66 5.20 -9.79
N GLY A 337 -6.95 6.28 -9.47
CA GLY A 337 -7.27 7.62 -9.92
C GLY A 337 -6.05 8.38 -10.44
N LYS A 338 -6.32 9.24 -11.42
CA LYS A 338 -5.45 10.34 -11.87
C LYS A 338 -6.32 11.59 -11.92
N ARG A 339 -6.42 12.32 -10.82
CA ARG A 339 -7.34 13.45 -10.68
C ARG A 339 -6.59 14.71 -10.29
N ASN A 340 -6.82 15.80 -11.03
CA ASN A 340 -6.35 17.12 -10.64
C ASN A 340 -7.33 17.78 -9.65
N ARG A 341 -6.80 18.49 -8.65
CA ARG A 341 -7.58 19.13 -7.60
C ARG A 341 -8.29 20.41 -8.01
N SER A 342 -7.91 21.03 -9.11
CA SER A 342 -8.37 22.36 -9.49
C SER A 342 -9.59 22.29 -10.42
N GLY A 343 -10.79 22.40 -9.83
CA GLY A 343 -12.02 22.67 -10.56
C GLY A 343 -12.95 21.47 -10.74
N ASP A 344 -14.13 21.74 -11.31
CA ASP A 344 -15.21 20.77 -11.54
C ASP A 344 -14.92 19.79 -12.71
N ASN A 345 -13.78 19.90 -13.35
CA ASN A 345 -13.35 18.99 -14.38
C ASN A 345 -12.67 17.78 -13.74
N LEU A 346 -13.43 16.74 -13.56
CA LEU A 346 -12.99 15.41 -13.20
C LEU A 346 -12.24 14.83 -14.41
N GLY A 347 -10.99 15.27 -14.60
CA GLY A 347 -10.15 14.77 -15.67
C GLY A 347 -9.52 13.44 -15.28
N ALA A 348 -8.98 12.75 -16.25
CA ALA A 348 -8.30 11.48 -16.16
C ALA A 348 -9.19 10.28 -15.88
N PHE A 349 -8.57 9.14 -15.60
CA PHE A 349 -9.32 7.93 -15.36
C PHE A 349 -9.53 7.70 -13.87
N GLU A 350 -10.73 7.27 -13.54
CA GLU A 350 -11.07 6.81 -12.20
C GLU A 350 -11.75 5.45 -12.33
N PHE A 351 -11.19 4.42 -11.68
CA PHE A 351 -11.91 3.19 -11.38
C PHE A 351 -12.75 3.44 -10.14
N GLU A 352 -13.83 4.20 -10.30
CA GLU A 352 -14.70 4.62 -9.23
C GLU A 352 -16.01 3.85 -9.24
N PHE A 353 -16.44 3.40 -8.05
CA PHE A 353 -17.74 2.77 -7.84
C PHE A 353 -18.51 3.49 -6.75
N ARG A 354 -19.82 3.57 -6.91
CA ARG A 354 -20.74 4.04 -5.88
C ARG A 354 -21.36 2.87 -5.11
N ALA A 355 -21.96 3.14 -3.95
CA ALA A 355 -22.58 2.12 -3.10
C ALA A 355 -23.61 1.26 -3.83
N ASN A 356 -24.30 1.81 -4.83
CA ASN A 356 -25.23 1.08 -5.71
C ASN A 356 -24.53 0.26 -6.80
N LYS A 357 -23.19 0.14 -6.76
CA LYS A 357 -22.34 -0.54 -7.76
C LYS A 357 -22.37 0.09 -9.15
N THR A 358 -22.81 1.33 -9.29
CA THR A 358 -22.66 2.09 -10.53
C THR A 358 -21.24 2.55 -10.68
N PHE A 359 -20.71 2.42 -11.88
CA PHE A 359 -19.41 2.95 -12.28
C PHE A 359 -19.57 4.42 -12.68
N SER A 360 -18.68 5.27 -12.18
CA SER A 360 -18.60 6.68 -12.58
C SER A 360 -17.26 6.94 -13.23
N PHE A 361 -17.27 7.59 -14.38
CA PHE A 361 -16.06 7.99 -15.08
C PHE A 361 -16.24 9.42 -15.62
N GLY A 362 -15.38 10.34 -15.19
CA GLY A 362 -15.40 11.72 -15.67
C GLY A 362 -16.74 12.43 -15.54
N GLY A 363 -17.52 12.14 -14.49
CA GLY A 363 -18.85 12.71 -14.27
C GLY A 363 -19.98 12.06 -15.09
N ASN A 364 -19.70 11.09 -15.95
CA ASN A 364 -20.68 10.33 -16.70
C ASN A 364 -21.00 9.01 -15.99
N ASN A 365 -22.23 8.86 -15.56
CA ASN A 365 -22.69 7.70 -14.79
C ASN A 365 -23.36 6.65 -15.67
N ASP A 366 -23.53 5.47 -15.16
CA ASP A 366 -24.66 4.56 -15.32
C ASP A 366 -24.39 3.21 -15.99
N ILE A 367 -23.25 2.59 -15.68
CA ILE A 367 -23.11 1.18 -15.99
C ILE A 367 -22.95 0.39 -14.69
N ILE A 368 -23.80 -0.59 -14.45
CA ILE A 368 -23.69 -1.52 -13.32
C ILE A 368 -22.80 -2.67 -13.75
N PHE A 369 -21.74 -2.94 -12.96
CA PHE A 369 -20.81 -4.04 -13.24
C PHE A 369 -20.85 -5.10 -12.15
N ALA A 370 -20.71 -6.35 -12.55
CA ALA A 370 -20.39 -7.42 -11.63
C ALA A 370 -18.91 -7.34 -11.22
N ASP A 371 -18.61 -7.67 -9.97
CA ASP A 371 -17.23 -7.76 -9.50
C ASP A 371 -16.55 -8.96 -10.17
N ASN A 372 -15.53 -8.70 -10.96
CA ASN A 372 -14.68 -9.73 -11.54
C ASN A 372 -13.27 -9.63 -10.91
N ASN A 373 -12.62 -10.75 -10.70
CA ASN A 373 -11.27 -10.77 -10.14
C ASN A 373 -10.26 -10.06 -11.05
N ILE A 374 -10.35 -10.27 -12.38
CA ILE A 374 -9.50 -9.59 -13.35
C ILE A 374 -10.38 -8.68 -14.20
N VAL A 375 -10.24 -7.40 -13.99
CA VAL A 375 -10.98 -6.35 -14.70
C VAL A 375 -10.04 -5.57 -15.61
N TYR A 376 -10.60 -4.97 -16.67
CA TYR A 376 -9.87 -4.04 -17.50
C TYR A 376 -10.72 -2.86 -17.90
N GLN A 377 -10.06 -1.74 -18.06
CA GLN A 377 -10.62 -0.50 -18.57
C GLN A 377 -9.72 0.08 -19.64
N THR A 378 -10.30 0.43 -20.75
CA THR A 378 -9.70 1.32 -21.75
C THR A 378 -10.34 2.70 -21.66
N LYS A 379 -9.87 3.65 -22.46
CA LYS A 379 -10.50 4.97 -22.58
C LYS A 379 -12.01 4.89 -22.90
N ASN A 380 -12.44 3.90 -23.66
CA ASN A 380 -13.80 3.81 -24.22
C ASN A 380 -14.56 2.54 -23.78
N SER A 381 -13.97 1.66 -22.98
CA SER A 381 -14.65 0.43 -22.55
C SER A 381 -14.25 0.00 -21.15
N TYR A 382 -15.16 -0.70 -20.49
CA TYR A 382 -14.92 -1.42 -19.24
C TYR A 382 -15.36 -2.87 -19.39
N ASN A 383 -14.45 -3.82 -19.24
CA ASN A 383 -14.69 -5.25 -19.47
C ASN A 383 -15.41 -5.54 -20.80
N GLY A 384 -15.05 -4.81 -21.86
CA GLY A 384 -15.66 -4.91 -23.19
C GLY A 384 -16.96 -4.13 -23.37
N ALA A 385 -17.60 -3.64 -22.32
CA ALA A 385 -18.77 -2.77 -22.43
C ALA A 385 -18.33 -1.34 -22.75
N GLU A 386 -18.99 -0.71 -23.73
CA GLU A 386 -18.72 0.68 -24.10
C GLU A 386 -19.03 1.62 -22.93
N ILE A 387 -18.11 2.55 -22.65
CA ILE A 387 -18.29 3.63 -21.68
C ILE A 387 -18.09 4.99 -22.37
N LYS A 388 -18.74 6.01 -21.85
CA LYS A 388 -18.47 7.39 -22.31
C LYS A 388 -17.08 7.78 -21.83
N SER A 389 -16.19 8.14 -22.77
CA SER A 389 -14.88 8.67 -22.41
C SER A 389 -15.02 9.98 -21.64
N GLY A 390 -14.36 10.05 -20.48
CA GLY A 390 -14.20 11.30 -19.75
C GLY A 390 -13.13 12.20 -20.40
N SER A 391 -13.02 13.43 -19.90
CA SER A 391 -11.87 14.26 -20.20
C SER A 391 -10.59 13.64 -19.60
N LEU A 392 -9.52 13.60 -20.38
CA LEU A 392 -8.21 13.17 -19.87
C LEU A 392 -7.58 14.32 -19.12
N ASP A 393 -6.88 13.97 -18.04
CA ASP A 393 -6.21 14.89 -17.15
C ASP A 393 -4.79 15.18 -17.62
N ASP A 394 -4.24 16.27 -17.15
CA ASP A 394 -2.86 16.71 -17.30
C ASP A 394 -1.99 16.42 -16.06
N THR A 395 -2.51 15.69 -15.08
CA THR A 395 -1.75 15.38 -13.86
C THR A 395 -0.70 14.29 -14.10
N ASP A 396 0.46 14.49 -13.50
CA ASP A 396 1.56 13.53 -13.45
C ASP A 396 1.54 12.63 -12.19
N VAL A 397 0.42 12.57 -11.49
CA VAL A 397 0.26 11.78 -10.27
C VAL A 397 -0.76 10.67 -10.47
N LEU A 398 -0.33 9.41 -10.30
CA LEU A 398 -1.20 8.24 -10.25
C LEU A 398 -1.41 7.80 -8.80
N ILE A 399 -2.65 7.49 -8.43
CA ILE A 399 -2.99 7.02 -7.09
C ILE A 399 -3.70 5.67 -7.18
N ILE A 400 -3.24 4.69 -6.40
CA ILE A 400 -3.88 3.39 -6.23
C ILE A 400 -4.44 3.35 -4.81
N GLY A 401 -5.71 2.98 -4.66
CA GLY A 401 -6.38 2.92 -3.37
C GLY A 401 -7.20 4.17 -3.00
N ALA A 402 -7.23 5.19 -3.87
CA ALA A 402 -8.05 6.38 -3.70
C ALA A 402 -8.17 7.17 -5.02
N ALA A 403 -9.12 8.10 -5.12
CA ALA A 403 -9.26 9.00 -6.25
C ALA A 403 -8.18 10.09 -6.26
N GLN A 404 -7.95 10.70 -5.12
CA GLN A 404 -6.91 11.70 -4.93
C GLN A 404 -6.38 11.66 -3.48
N ARG A 405 -5.18 12.21 -3.29
CA ARG A 405 -4.61 12.41 -1.97
C ARG A 405 -4.92 13.80 -1.45
N ASN A 406 -5.50 13.89 -0.25
CA ASN A 406 -5.70 15.14 0.44
C ASN A 406 -4.40 15.66 1.06
N VAL A 407 -4.35 16.99 1.37
CA VAL A 407 -3.23 17.60 2.10
C VAL A 407 -2.94 16.94 3.45
N ASP A 408 -3.93 16.25 4.03
CA ASP A 408 -3.84 15.55 5.31
C ASP A 408 -3.44 14.06 5.18
N ASP A 409 -2.85 13.67 4.05
CA ASP A 409 -2.35 12.32 3.75
C ASP A 409 -3.40 11.20 3.71
N ARG A 410 -4.68 11.56 3.66
CA ARG A 410 -5.77 10.60 3.48
C ARG A 410 -6.25 10.62 2.04
N GLY A 411 -6.43 9.45 1.46
CA GLY A 411 -7.05 9.32 0.15
C GLY A 411 -8.52 9.80 0.20
N GLN A 412 -8.93 10.57 -0.81
CA GLN A 412 -10.35 10.88 -1.03
C GLN A 412 -10.98 9.69 -1.76
N ASP A 413 -12.24 9.39 -1.46
CA ASP A 413 -12.99 8.29 -2.08
C ASP A 413 -12.23 6.95 -1.99
N PRO A 414 -11.93 6.49 -0.76
CA PRO A 414 -10.96 5.44 -0.55
C PRO A 414 -11.45 4.07 -1.03
N TYR A 415 -10.52 3.28 -1.54
CA TYR A 415 -10.71 1.87 -1.82
C TYR A 415 -10.66 1.04 -0.54
N ILE A 416 -11.62 0.12 -0.39
CA ILE A 416 -11.60 -0.93 0.63
C ILE A 416 -11.68 -2.27 -0.10
N GLY A 417 -10.54 -2.93 -0.20
CA GLY A 417 -10.41 -4.14 -1.00
C GLY A 417 -8.98 -4.61 -1.09
N CYS A 418 -8.69 -5.48 -2.03
CA CYS A 418 -7.32 -5.91 -2.30
C CYS A 418 -7.05 -5.97 -3.81
N HIS A 419 -5.78 -5.90 -4.16
CA HIS A 419 -5.34 -6.15 -5.52
C HIS A 419 -4.08 -7.01 -5.57
N GLY A 420 -4.01 -7.83 -6.62
CA GLY A 420 -2.79 -8.50 -7.04
C GLY A 420 -2.03 -7.66 -8.06
N LYS A 421 -1.92 -8.16 -9.28
CA LYS A 421 -1.21 -7.47 -10.35
C LYS A 421 -2.05 -6.34 -10.96
N ILE A 422 -1.38 -5.23 -11.29
CA ILE A 422 -1.91 -4.11 -12.07
C ILE A 422 -0.97 -3.85 -13.24
N ILE A 423 -1.53 -3.67 -14.43
CA ILE A 423 -0.81 -3.25 -15.64
C ILE A 423 -1.47 -1.99 -16.18
N ILE A 424 -0.66 -0.96 -16.45
CA ILE A 424 -1.11 0.32 -17.01
C ILE A 424 -0.33 0.61 -18.29
N SER A 425 -1.03 1.00 -19.34
CA SER A 425 -0.49 1.32 -20.66
C SER A 425 -0.89 2.72 -21.11
N ASP A 426 -0.16 3.28 -22.08
CA ASP A 426 -0.42 4.59 -22.71
C ASP A 426 -1.27 4.47 -23.99
N ARG A 427 -1.88 3.33 -24.24
CA ARG A 427 -2.82 3.13 -25.34
C ARG A 427 -3.92 2.15 -24.99
N SER A 428 -5.00 2.20 -25.74
CA SER A 428 -6.05 1.18 -25.69
C SER A 428 -5.55 -0.13 -26.30
N PHE A 429 -5.74 -1.24 -25.57
CA PHE A 429 -5.43 -2.59 -26.03
C PHE A 429 -6.61 -3.19 -26.78
N THR A 430 -6.31 -4.04 -27.75
CA THR A 430 -7.29 -4.91 -28.38
C THR A 430 -7.71 -6.05 -27.45
N GLU A 431 -8.86 -6.66 -27.71
CA GLU A 431 -9.34 -7.82 -26.94
C GLU A 431 -8.35 -9.01 -26.98
N ASP A 432 -7.66 -9.20 -28.10
CA ASP A 432 -6.64 -10.23 -28.25
C ASP A 432 -5.44 -9.94 -27.35
N GLU A 433 -5.00 -8.70 -27.26
CA GLU A 433 -3.90 -8.28 -26.38
C GLU A 433 -4.28 -8.41 -24.90
N ILE A 434 -5.51 -8.03 -24.53
CA ILE A 434 -6.07 -8.20 -23.18
C ILE A 434 -6.12 -9.68 -22.82
N THR A 435 -6.63 -10.51 -23.72
CA THR A 435 -6.69 -11.97 -23.55
C THR A 435 -5.29 -12.54 -23.36
N TRP A 436 -4.34 -12.13 -24.20
CA TRP A 436 -2.96 -12.57 -24.08
C TRP A 436 -2.35 -12.19 -22.72
N LEU A 437 -2.57 -10.97 -22.25
CA LEU A 437 -2.09 -10.51 -20.93
C LEU A 437 -2.72 -11.32 -19.80
N LYS A 438 -4.03 -11.54 -19.84
CA LYS A 438 -4.74 -12.36 -18.84
C LYS A 438 -4.16 -13.78 -18.78
N ASP A 439 -3.93 -14.39 -19.95
CA ASP A 439 -3.45 -15.76 -20.05
C ASP A 439 -1.99 -15.94 -19.63
N ASN A 440 -1.14 -14.95 -19.86
CA ASN A 440 0.29 -15.07 -19.65
C ASN A 440 0.81 -14.39 -18.38
N LEU A 441 0.13 -13.37 -17.90
CA LEU A 441 0.60 -12.58 -16.74
C LEU A 441 -0.29 -12.70 -15.51
N PHE A 442 -1.59 -13.02 -15.65
CA PHE A 442 -2.53 -13.11 -14.54
C PHE A 442 -2.91 -14.55 -14.17
N ARG A 443 -2.63 -15.55 -14.99
CA ARG A 443 -2.81 -16.95 -14.59
C ARG A 443 -1.83 -17.32 -13.49
N LYS A 444 -2.37 -17.92 -12.43
CA LYS A 444 -1.64 -18.44 -11.27
C LYS A 444 -0.83 -19.67 -11.61
#